data_fdf45d7c81a8ec5f7a0e8895c083cecb
#
_entry.id   fdf45d7c81a8ec5f7a0e8895c083cecb
#
_cell.length_a   1.000
_cell.length_b   1.000
_cell.length_c   1.000
_cell.angle_alpha   90.00
_cell.angle_beta   90.00
_cell.angle_gamma   90.00
#
_symmetry.space_group_name_H-M   'P 1'
#
loop_
_entity.id
_entity.type
_entity.pdbx_description
1 polymer ?
#
loop_
_entity_poly.entity_id
_entity_poly.type
_entity_poly.pdbx_seq_one_letter_code
_entity_poly.pdbx_strand_id
1 'polypeptide(L)'
;MLTLESVTKRFGGLTAVRAVRLEVRRGDLLGIIGPNGAGKTTLFNVIAGYYRPEEGRIVFEGRDVTGLAAHAISRLGLTRTFQIVKPFGNLSVADNVMIGALTRLPRVRDARVEAERVIALCGLGPHAAARARALPIGLRKRLEVARALATRPRLLLLDEVMAGLNPSELTGIIDLVRRVHAEGVTLIVIEHVMAAMMRLAQRIVVLHHGEKVAEGTPEFIAGDRRVVDAYLGEEFVLADA
;
A
#
# COMPACT_ATOMS: atom_id res chain seq x y z
N MET A 1 8.16 9.32 10.93
CA MET A 1 7.04 9.62 10.03
C MET A 1 5.75 8.95 10.47
N LEU A 2 5.70 7.64 10.56
CA LEU A 2 4.58 6.88 11.13
C LEU A 2 5.10 6.01 12.28
N THR A 3 4.41 6.02 13.43
CA THR A 3 4.72 5.16 14.58
C THR A 3 3.46 4.47 15.05
N LEU A 4 3.51 3.16 15.22
CA LEU A 4 2.50 2.34 15.86
C LEU A 4 3.02 1.89 17.23
N GLU A 5 2.28 2.19 18.29
CA GLU A 5 2.63 1.87 19.67
C GLU A 5 1.66 0.82 20.20
N SER A 6 2.02 -0.45 20.16
CA SER A 6 1.25 -1.60 20.66
C SER A 6 -0.21 -1.64 20.15
N VAL A 7 -0.39 -1.44 18.86
CA VAL A 7 -1.71 -1.37 18.22
C VAL A 7 -2.38 -2.74 18.21
N THR A 8 -3.62 -2.81 18.72
CA THR A 8 -4.44 -4.03 18.76
C THR A 8 -5.78 -3.78 18.08
N LYS A 9 -6.19 -4.76 17.22
CA LYS A 9 -7.51 -4.77 16.58
C LYS A 9 -8.19 -6.11 16.77
N ARG A 10 -9.43 -6.08 17.29
CA ARG A 10 -10.27 -7.27 17.51
C ARG A 10 -11.55 -7.19 16.68
N PHE A 11 -12.06 -8.36 16.30
CA PHE A 11 -13.39 -8.54 15.70
C PHE A 11 -14.11 -9.64 16.48
N GLY A 12 -14.99 -9.27 17.39
CA GLY A 12 -15.57 -10.22 18.35
C GLY A 12 -14.47 -10.92 19.16
N GLY A 13 -14.44 -12.25 19.12
CA GLY A 13 -13.40 -13.05 19.80
C GLY A 13 -12.07 -13.16 19.06
N LEU A 14 -11.98 -12.71 17.80
CA LEU A 14 -10.76 -12.79 16.99
C LEU A 14 -9.88 -11.56 17.18
N THR A 15 -8.64 -11.75 17.62
CA THR A 15 -7.62 -10.69 17.60
C THR A 15 -6.86 -10.74 16.28
N ALA A 16 -7.21 -9.85 15.35
CA ALA A 16 -6.64 -9.81 14.01
C ALA A 16 -5.29 -9.05 13.93
N VAL A 17 -5.05 -8.13 14.86
CA VAL A 17 -3.75 -7.44 15.06
C VAL A 17 -3.53 -7.37 16.56
N ARG A 18 -2.36 -7.79 17.03
CA ARG A 18 -2.04 -7.90 18.46
C ARG A 18 -0.77 -7.12 18.81
N ALA A 19 -0.94 -6.06 19.57
CA ALA A 19 0.15 -5.24 20.15
C ALA A 19 1.28 -4.89 19.15
N VAL A 20 0.93 -4.64 17.87
CA VAL A 20 1.93 -4.37 16.83
C VAL A 20 2.61 -3.05 17.09
N ARG A 21 3.94 -3.09 17.07
CA ARG A 21 4.84 -1.92 17.12
C ARG A 21 5.57 -1.79 15.80
N LEU A 22 5.51 -0.61 15.19
CA LEU A 22 6.13 -0.35 13.90
C LEU A 22 6.58 1.10 13.82
N GLU A 23 7.78 1.32 13.32
CA GLU A 23 8.28 2.64 12.97
C GLU A 23 8.58 2.71 11.49
N VAL A 24 8.05 3.73 10.81
CA VAL A 24 8.33 4.03 9.41
C VAL A 24 8.96 5.42 9.32
N ARG A 25 10.14 5.47 8.73
CA ARG A 25 10.87 6.72 8.52
C ARG A 25 10.48 7.36 7.20
N ARG A 26 10.72 8.64 7.07
CA ARG A 26 10.52 9.33 5.80
C ARG A 26 11.50 8.77 4.76
N GLY A 27 11.00 8.45 3.57
CA GLY A 27 11.80 7.84 2.51
C GLY A 27 11.95 6.32 2.62
N ASP A 28 11.33 5.64 3.60
CA ASP A 28 11.33 4.18 3.64
C ASP A 28 10.50 3.60 2.48
N LEU A 29 10.96 2.47 1.95
CA LEU A 29 10.17 1.52 1.19
C LEU A 29 10.09 0.23 2.01
N LEU A 30 9.01 0.14 2.80
CA LEU A 30 8.78 -0.95 3.75
C LEU A 30 7.85 -2.00 3.13
N GLY A 31 8.29 -3.27 3.14
CA GLY A 31 7.44 -4.41 2.84
C GLY A 31 6.74 -4.95 4.09
N ILE A 32 5.48 -5.35 3.96
CA ILE A 32 4.79 -6.14 4.97
C ILE A 32 4.35 -7.45 4.32
N ILE A 33 4.86 -8.56 4.82
CA ILE A 33 4.56 -9.90 4.33
C ILE A 33 3.98 -10.76 5.45
N GLY A 34 3.49 -11.93 5.10
CA GLY A 34 2.94 -12.91 6.03
C GLY A 34 1.88 -13.76 5.34
N PRO A 35 1.52 -14.92 5.88
CA PRO A 35 0.50 -15.80 5.32
C PRO A 35 -0.88 -15.14 5.26
N ASN A 36 -1.84 -15.82 4.60
CA ASN A 36 -3.23 -15.38 4.59
C ASN A 36 -3.78 -15.38 6.03
N GLY A 37 -4.59 -14.39 6.36
CA GLY A 37 -5.07 -14.25 7.74
C GLY A 37 -4.07 -13.68 8.75
N ALA A 38 -2.82 -13.39 8.37
CA ALA A 38 -1.80 -12.83 9.27
C ALA A 38 -2.13 -11.43 9.84
N GLY A 39 -3.18 -10.76 9.36
CA GLY A 39 -3.59 -9.45 9.83
C GLY A 39 -3.12 -8.26 8.99
N LYS A 40 -2.44 -8.48 7.87
CA LYS A 40 -1.85 -7.44 7.01
C LYS A 40 -2.86 -6.36 6.57
N THR A 41 -3.93 -6.78 5.90
CA THR A 41 -4.98 -5.86 5.43
C THR A 41 -5.72 -5.19 6.60
N THR A 42 -5.88 -5.90 7.73
CA THR A 42 -6.44 -5.31 8.96
C THR A 42 -5.53 -4.20 9.48
N LEU A 43 -4.22 -4.42 9.53
CA LEU A 43 -3.26 -3.40 9.95
C LEU A 43 -3.32 -2.17 9.03
N PHE A 44 -3.38 -2.35 7.71
CA PHE A 44 -3.57 -1.24 6.78
C PHE A 44 -4.87 -0.48 7.00
N ASN A 45 -5.98 -1.20 7.24
CA ASN A 45 -7.27 -0.59 7.55
C ASN A 45 -7.22 0.25 8.83
N VAL A 46 -6.48 -0.22 9.85
CA VAL A 46 -6.29 0.51 11.10
C VAL A 46 -5.43 1.76 10.88
N ILE A 47 -4.31 1.64 10.18
CA ILE A 47 -3.41 2.78 9.87
C ILE A 47 -4.14 3.84 9.04
N ALA A 48 -4.94 3.41 8.06
CA ALA A 48 -5.67 4.32 7.17
C ALA A 48 -7.00 4.85 7.74
N GLY A 49 -7.38 4.46 8.98
CA GLY A 49 -8.57 4.95 9.67
C GLY A 49 -9.89 4.36 9.21
N TYR A 50 -9.87 3.19 8.55
CA TYR A 50 -11.09 2.41 8.25
C TYR A 50 -11.57 1.61 9.46
N TYR A 51 -10.64 1.19 10.32
CA TYR A 51 -10.94 0.54 11.59
C TYR A 51 -10.29 1.32 12.73
N ARG A 52 -11.04 1.53 13.80
CA ARG A 52 -10.49 2.05 15.05
C ARG A 52 -9.81 0.89 15.79
N PRO A 53 -8.56 1.05 16.28
CA PRO A 53 -7.94 0.06 17.16
C PRO A 53 -8.64 0.06 18.53
N GLU A 54 -8.64 -1.07 19.22
CA GLU A 54 -9.11 -1.18 20.61
C GLU A 54 -8.05 -0.70 21.60
N GLU A 55 -6.76 -0.90 21.25
CA GLU A 55 -5.64 -0.55 22.11
C GLU A 55 -4.49 0.01 21.27
N GLY A 56 -3.61 0.75 21.93
CA GLY A 56 -2.42 1.31 21.28
C GLY A 56 -2.67 2.68 20.68
N ARG A 57 -1.62 3.20 20.05
CA ARG A 57 -1.60 4.55 19.52
C ARG A 57 -0.95 4.57 18.13
N ILE A 58 -1.44 5.46 17.27
CA ILE A 58 -0.91 5.69 15.92
C ILE A 58 -0.54 7.15 15.80
N VAL A 59 0.74 7.41 15.55
CA VAL A 59 1.25 8.78 15.36
C VAL A 59 1.74 8.93 13.92
N PHE A 60 1.21 9.92 13.22
CA PHE A 60 1.64 10.28 11.86
C PHE A 60 2.10 11.73 11.80
N GLU A 61 3.35 11.95 11.36
CA GLU A 61 3.99 13.28 11.31
C GLU A 61 3.91 14.03 12.66
N GLY A 62 4.16 13.32 13.76
CA GLY A 62 4.11 13.85 15.12
C GLY A 62 2.70 14.08 15.68
N ARG A 63 1.65 13.83 14.90
CA ARG A 63 0.25 13.99 15.30
C ARG A 63 -0.38 12.63 15.63
N ASP A 64 -1.09 12.57 16.74
CA ASP A 64 -1.95 11.42 17.07
C ASP A 64 -3.12 11.35 16.08
N VAL A 65 -3.21 10.23 15.36
CA VAL A 65 -4.26 9.96 14.38
C VAL A 65 -5.12 8.77 14.77
N THR A 66 -4.95 8.26 15.98
CA THR A 66 -5.67 7.08 16.50
C THR A 66 -7.17 7.27 16.41
N GLY A 67 -7.83 6.41 15.67
CA GLY A 67 -9.29 6.43 15.49
C GLY A 67 -9.85 7.60 14.69
N LEU A 68 -9.00 8.40 14.03
CA LEU A 68 -9.46 9.37 13.04
C LEU A 68 -10.06 8.66 11.83
N ALA A 69 -11.09 9.26 11.23
CA ALA A 69 -11.70 8.74 10.01
C ALA A 69 -10.75 8.81 8.81
N ALA A 70 -10.86 7.86 7.89
CA ALA A 70 -9.97 7.71 6.73
C ALA A 70 -9.80 8.99 5.90
N HIS A 71 -10.88 9.75 5.70
CA HIS A 71 -10.80 11.02 4.95
C HIS A 71 -9.98 12.09 5.67
N ALA A 72 -9.98 12.11 7.02
CA ALA A 72 -9.17 13.03 7.81
C ALA A 72 -7.69 12.63 7.74
N ILE A 73 -7.39 11.34 7.85
CA ILE A 73 -6.03 10.80 7.68
C ILE A 73 -5.50 11.08 6.28
N SER A 74 -6.32 10.86 5.24
CA SER A 74 -5.95 11.18 3.86
C SER A 74 -5.61 12.66 3.69
N ARG A 75 -6.36 13.58 4.29
CA ARG A 75 -6.04 15.01 4.29
C ARG A 75 -4.73 15.35 4.99
N LEU A 76 -4.24 14.52 5.91
CA LEU A 76 -2.92 14.68 6.52
C LEU A 76 -1.78 14.16 5.63
N GLY A 77 -2.09 13.45 4.54
CA GLY A 77 -1.11 12.96 3.58
C GLY A 77 -0.76 11.48 3.70
N LEU A 78 -1.60 10.69 4.37
CA LEU A 78 -1.53 9.23 4.38
C LEU A 78 -2.68 8.68 3.53
N THR A 79 -2.36 8.04 2.43
CA THR A 79 -3.35 7.49 1.49
C THR A 79 -3.06 6.02 1.24
N ARG A 80 -4.09 5.24 0.87
CA ARG A 80 -3.93 3.83 0.49
C ARG A 80 -4.60 3.52 -0.84
N THR A 81 -4.11 2.48 -1.51
CA THR A 81 -4.84 1.75 -2.55
C THR A 81 -5.71 0.67 -1.92
N PHE A 82 -6.59 0.07 -2.71
CA PHE A 82 -7.45 -1.02 -2.28
C PHE A 82 -7.13 -2.30 -3.05
N GLN A 83 -7.16 -3.43 -2.38
CA GLN A 83 -6.95 -4.75 -2.98
C GLN A 83 -7.92 -4.99 -4.16
N ILE A 84 -9.18 -4.64 -4.00
CA ILE A 84 -10.17 -4.69 -5.09
C ILE A 84 -10.20 -3.34 -5.77
N VAL A 85 -9.68 -3.28 -6.99
CA VAL A 85 -9.66 -2.06 -7.81
C VAL A 85 -11.07 -1.68 -8.22
N LYS A 86 -11.57 -0.56 -7.68
CA LYS A 86 -12.90 -0.01 -7.99
C LYS A 86 -12.79 1.42 -8.54
N PRO A 87 -12.35 1.60 -9.79
CA PRO A 87 -12.37 2.92 -10.41
C PRO A 87 -13.80 3.34 -10.72
N PHE A 88 -14.00 4.63 -10.94
CA PHE A 88 -15.24 5.15 -11.52
C PHE A 88 -15.32 4.68 -12.98
N GLY A 89 -15.88 3.50 -13.21
CA GLY A 89 -15.79 2.76 -14.47
C GLY A 89 -16.32 3.50 -15.69
N ASN A 90 -17.31 4.37 -15.51
CA ASN A 90 -17.90 5.18 -16.58
C ASN A 90 -17.14 6.47 -16.90
N LEU A 91 -16.23 6.88 -16.02
CA LEU A 91 -15.37 8.04 -16.21
C LEU A 91 -14.09 7.64 -16.98
N SER A 92 -13.47 8.63 -17.62
CA SER A 92 -12.16 8.45 -18.23
C SER A 92 -11.07 8.19 -17.18
N VAL A 93 -9.92 7.69 -17.63
CA VAL A 93 -8.70 7.60 -16.78
C VAL A 93 -8.34 8.98 -16.25
N ALA A 94 -8.36 10.01 -17.08
CA ALA A 94 -8.04 11.38 -16.71
C ALA A 94 -8.99 11.90 -15.61
N ASP A 95 -10.29 11.69 -15.76
CA ASP A 95 -11.28 12.12 -14.75
C ASP A 95 -11.10 11.38 -13.43
N ASN A 96 -10.83 10.06 -13.49
CA ASN A 96 -10.54 9.26 -12.30
C ASN A 96 -9.35 9.83 -11.50
N VAL A 97 -8.26 10.18 -12.17
CA VAL A 97 -7.06 10.74 -11.53
C VAL A 97 -7.32 12.16 -11.04
N MET A 98 -8.05 12.96 -11.82
CA MET A 98 -8.41 14.33 -11.44
C MET A 98 -9.26 14.39 -10.18
N ILE A 99 -10.17 13.43 -9.95
CA ILE A 99 -10.94 13.33 -8.70
C ILE A 99 -9.98 13.17 -7.49
N GLY A 100 -8.94 12.37 -7.64
CA GLY A 100 -7.89 12.26 -6.61
C GLY A 100 -7.20 13.59 -6.34
N ALA A 101 -6.80 14.31 -7.39
CA ALA A 101 -6.14 15.61 -7.29
C ALA A 101 -7.01 16.69 -6.63
N LEU A 102 -8.32 16.69 -6.92
CA LEU A 102 -9.27 17.65 -6.33
C LEU A 102 -9.39 17.57 -4.81
N THR A 103 -8.99 16.45 -4.20
CA THR A 103 -8.95 16.34 -2.73
C THR A 103 -7.93 17.27 -2.07
N ARG A 104 -6.93 17.73 -2.84
CA ARG A 104 -5.84 18.61 -2.39
C ARG A 104 -5.80 19.95 -3.12
N LEU A 105 -6.24 19.97 -4.35
CA LEU A 105 -6.15 21.10 -5.26
C LEU A 105 -7.57 21.51 -5.66
N PRO A 106 -8.20 22.46 -4.95
CA PRO A 106 -9.61 22.80 -5.17
C PRO A 106 -9.85 23.50 -6.52
N ARG A 107 -8.80 24.06 -7.13
CA ARG A 107 -8.90 24.69 -8.45
C ARG A 107 -8.78 23.62 -9.54
N VAL A 108 -9.78 23.50 -10.39
CA VAL A 108 -9.85 22.52 -11.50
C VAL A 108 -8.59 22.57 -12.38
N ARG A 109 -8.09 23.77 -12.68
CA ARG A 109 -6.88 23.95 -13.49
C ARG A 109 -5.66 23.24 -12.84
N ASP A 110 -5.44 23.46 -11.54
CA ASP A 110 -4.30 22.90 -10.81
C ASP A 110 -4.44 21.37 -10.66
N ALA A 111 -5.67 20.91 -10.40
CA ALA A 111 -5.98 19.48 -10.33
C ALA A 111 -5.76 18.77 -11.68
N ARG A 112 -6.04 19.43 -12.79
CA ARG A 112 -5.78 18.90 -14.14
C ARG A 112 -4.29 18.73 -14.40
N VAL A 113 -3.48 19.76 -14.11
CA VAL A 113 -2.02 19.70 -14.26
C VAL A 113 -1.43 18.55 -13.43
N GLU A 114 -1.89 18.40 -12.18
CA GLU A 114 -1.45 17.29 -11.34
C GLU A 114 -1.89 15.93 -11.89
N ALA A 115 -3.11 15.82 -12.39
CA ALA A 115 -3.61 14.59 -13.00
C ALA A 115 -2.77 14.19 -14.22
N GLU A 116 -2.42 15.14 -15.10
CA GLU A 116 -1.57 14.91 -16.26
C GLU A 116 -0.17 14.44 -15.86
N ARG A 117 0.44 15.06 -14.85
CA ARG A 117 1.72 14.64 -14.29
C ARG A 117 1.69 13.19 -13.79
N VAL A 118 0.68 12.86 -12.99
CA VAL A 118 0.53 11.53 -12.39
C VAL A 118 0.20 10.48 -13.46
N ILE A 119 -0.63 10.80 -14.45
CA ILE A 119 -0.95 9.93 -15.59
C ILE A 119 0.33 9.58 -16.36
N ALA A 120 1.19 10.57 -16.62
CA ALA A 120 2.48 10.35 -17.28
C ALA A 120 3.39 9.44 -16.42
N LEU A 121 3.53 9.73 -15.12
CA LEU A 121 4.31 8.93 -14.18
C LEU A 121 3.86 7.46 -14.15
N CYS A 122 2.55 7.22 -14.15
CA CYS A 122 1.97 5.87 -14.13
C CYS A 122 1.96 5.18 -15.50
N GLY A 123 2.41 5.84 -16.58
CA GLY A 123 2.41 5.28 -17.93
C GLY A 123 0.99 5.10 -18.50
N LEU A 124 0.06 5.93 -18.09
CA LEU A 124 -1.35 5.88 -18.51
C LEU A 124 -1.68 6.87 -19.63
N GLY A 125 -0.71 7.64 -20.12
CA GLY A 125 -0.92 8.67 -21.15
C GLY A 125 -1.70 8.19 -22.36
N PRO A 126 -1.33 7.08 -23.03
CA PRO A 126 -2.06 6.54 -24.19
C PRO A 126 -3.52 6.17 -23.91
N HIS A 127 -3.87 5.98 -22.63
CA HIS A 127 -5.20 5.56 -22.18
C HIS A 127 -5.97 6.67 -21.46
N ALA A 128 -5.46 7.91 -21.43
CA ALA A 128 -6.05 9.00 -20.64
C ALA A 128 -7.53 9.27 -20.93
N ALA A 129 -7.94 9.17 -22.19
CA ALA A 129 -9.32 9.35 -22.62
C ALA A 129 -10.19 8.08 -22.53
N ALA A 130 -9.58 6.91 -22.30
CA ALA A 130 -10.30 5.64 -22.23
C ALA A 130 -11.17 5.56 -20.96
N ARG A 131 -12.34 4.91 -21.07
CA ARG A 131 -13.16 4.63 -19.89
C ARG A 131 -12.48 3.62 -18.99
N ALA A 132 -12.44 3.86 -17.68
CA ALA A 132 -11.73 3.02 -16.73
C ALA A 132 -12.20 1.55 -16.74
N ARG A 133 -13.49 1.30 -17.01
CA ARG A 133 -14.02 -0.07 -17.13
C ARG A 133 -13.46 -0.86 -18.31
N ALA A 134 -12.96 -0.19 -19.35
CA ALA A 134 -12.42 -0.84 -20.54
C ALA A 134 -10.94 -1.23 -20.40
N LEU A 135 -10.28 -0.80 -19.32
CA LEU A 135 -8.87 -1.10 -19.09
C LEU A 135 -8.65 -2.59 -18.72
N PRO A 136 -7.59 -3.22 -19.23
CA PRO A 136 -7.06 -4.48 -18.70
C PRO A 136 -6.67 -4.36 -17.21
N ILE A 137 -6.52 -5.49 -16.51
CA ILE A 137 -6.28 -5.52 -15.08
C ILE A 137 -4.99 -4.78 -14.68
N GLY A 138 -3.90 -4.95 -15.42
CA GLY A 138 -2.63 -4.26 -15.14
C GLY A 138 -2.75 -2.74 -15.23
N LEU A 139 -3.50 -2.21 -16.23
CA LEU A 139 -3.76 -0.77 -16.35
C LEU A 139 -4.74 -0.26 -15.28
N ARG A 140 -5.72 -1.09 -14.85
CA ARG A 140 -6.59 -0.72 -13.72
C ARG A 140 -5.81 -0.59 -12.42
N LYS A 141 -4.84 -1.48 -12.16
CA LYS A 141 -3.96 -1.39 -10.99
C LYS A 141 -3.08 -0.13 -11.04
N ARG A 142 -2.52 0.20 -12.19
CA ARG A 142 -1.82 1.47 -12.39
C ARG A 142 -2.72 2.69 -12.15
N LEU A 143 -3.98 2.63 -12.60
CA LEU A 143 -4.97 3.68 -12.36
C LEU A 143 -5.29 3.84 -10.86
N GLU A 144 -5.38 2.75 -10.10
CA GLU A 144 -5.58 2.81 -8.65
C GLU A 144 -4.41 3.52 -7.95
N VAL A 145 -3.16 3.16 -8.32
CA VAL A 145 -1.96 3.86 -7.84
C VAL A 145 -1.99 5.34 -8.24
N ALA A 146 -2.36 5.65 -9.49
CA ALA A 146 -2.44 7.03 -9.97
C ALA A 146 -3.48 7.87 -9.19
N ARG A 147 -4.65 7.32 -8.91
CA ARG A 147 -5.69 7.99 -8.10
C ARG A 147 -5.20 8.30 -6.70
N ALA A 148 -4.48 7.36 -6.07
CA ALA A 148 -3.90 7.56 -4.76
C ALA A 148 -2.77 8.60 -4.79
N LEU A 149 -1.88 8.56 -5.78
CA LEU A 149 -0.79 9.53 -5.95
C LEU A 149 -1.29 10.95 -6.20
N ALA A 150 -2.37 11.11 -6.96
CA ALA A 150 -2.96 12.41 -7.25
C ALA A 150 -3.43 13.15 -5.98
N THR A 151 -3.65 12.44 -4.87
CA THR A 151 -3.89 13.05 -3.56
C THR A 151 -2.64 13.67 -2.93
N ARG A 152 -1.47 13.61 -3.59
CA ARG A 152 -0.16 14.08 -3.10
C ARG A 152 0.17 13.51 -1.72
N PRO A 153 0.22 12.19 -1.57
CA PRO A 153 0.51 11.58 -0.28
C PRO A 153 1.98 11.77 0.12
N ARG A 154 2.23 11.90 1.42
CA ARG A 154 3.58 11.77 2.00
C ARG A 154 3.90 10.31 2.32
N LEU A 155 2.86 9.54 2.67
CA LEU A 155 2.91 8.11 2.91
C LEU A 155 1.81 7.44 2.08
N LEU A 156 2.20 6.50 1.23
CA LEU A 156 1.28 5.72 0.42
C LEU A 156 1.34 4.24 0.83
N LEU A 157 0.18 3.69 1.17
CA LEU A 157 -0.01 2.28 1.47
C LEU A 157 -0.48 1.56 0.19
N LEU A 158 0.31 0.61 -0.30
CA LEU A 158 0.00 -0.20 -1.49
C LEU A 158 -0.43 -1.61 -1.07
N ASP A 159 -1.68 -1.97 -1.34
CA ASP A 159 -2.28 -3.24 -0.93
C ASP A 159 -2.46 -4.17 -2.14
N GLU A 160 -1.59 -5.17 -2.26
CA GLU A 160 -1.59 -6.22 -3.28
C GLU A 160 -1.74 -5.71 -4.73
N VAL A 161 -0.98 -4.63 -5.05
CA VAL A 161 -1.03 -4.04 -6.40
C VAL A 161 -0.39 -4.92 -7.47
N MET A 162 0.38 -5.93 -7.08
CA MET A 162 1.10 -6.85 -7.97
C MET A 162 0.37 -8.18 -8.19
N ALA A 163 -0.65 -8.49 -7.38
CA ALA A 163 -1.37 -9.75 -7.46
C ALA A 163 -2.09 -9.93 -8.81
N GLY A 164 -2.00 -11.15 -9.40
CA GLY A 164 -2.69 -11.52 -10.63
C GLY A 164 -2.16 -10.85 -11.91
N LEU A 165 -0.97 -10.26 -11.88
CA LEU A 165 -0.28 -9.70 -13.04
C LEU A 165 0.59 -10.75 -13.72
N ASN A 166 0.71 -10.66 -15.05
CA ASN A 166 1.70 -11.44 -15.79
C ASN A 166 3.13 -10.88 -15.55
N PRO A 167 4.20 -11.62 -15.90
CA PRO A 167 5.58 -11.21 -15.61
C PRO A 167 5.96 -9.82 -16.15
N SER A 168 5.48 -9.45 -17.34
CA SER A 168 5.78 -8.15 -17.94
C SER A 168 5.04 -7.00 -17.22
N GLU A 169 3.79 -7.20 -16.86
CA GLU A 169 2.99 -6.26 -16.07
C GLU A 169 3.58 -6.10 -14.66
N LEU A 170 4.03 -7.21 -14.05
CA LEU A 170 4.67 -7.20 -12.73
C LEU A 170 5.95 -6.35 -12.74
N THR A 171 6.83 -6.54 -13.73
CA THR A 171 8.01 -5.70 -13.90
C THR A 171 7.63 -4.23 -14.03
N GLY A 172 6.63 -3.93 -14.84
CA GLY A 172 6.16 -2.55 -15.03
C GLY A 172 5.55 -1.91 -13.78
N ILE A 173 4.93 -2.68 -12.88
CA ILE A 173 4.44 -2.17 -11.58
C ILE A 173 5.60 -1.98 -10.60
N ILE A 174 6.57 -2.89 -10.54
CA ILE A 174 7.77 -2.73 -9.71
C ILE A 174 8.50 -1.44 -10.08
N ASP A 175 8.70 -1.19 -11.37
CA ASP A 175 9.35 0.03 -11.84
C ASP A 175 8.53 1.29 -11.54
N LEU A 176 7.19 1.21 -11.60
CA LEU A 176 6.33 2.30 -11.18
C LEU A 176 6.52 2.59 -9.69
N VAL A 177 6.49 1.59 -8.82
CA VAL A 177 6.67 1.76 -7.37
C VAL A 177 8.05 2.38 -7.05
N ARG A 178 9.10 1.95 -7.75
CA ARG A 178 10.45 2.55 -7.63
C ARG A 178 10.47 4.02 -8.04
N ARG A 179 9.83 4.39 -9.16
CA ARG A 179 9.73 5.79 -9.59
C ARG A 179 8.98 6.64 -8.58
N VAL A 180 7.86 6.15 -8.05
CA VAL A 180 7.08 6.83 -7.01
C VAL A 180 7.92 7.05 -5.75
N HIS A 181 8.69 6.04 -5.33
CA HIS A 181 9.61 6.15 -4.21
C HIS A 181 10.72 7.18 -4.49
N ALA A 182 11.29 7.18 -5.69
CA ALA A 182 12.32 8.13 -6.11
C ALA A 182 11.82 9.60 -6.15
N GLU A 183 10.51 9.83 -6.31
CA GLU A 183 9.89 11.15 -6.14
C GLU A 183 9.74 11.58 -4.66
N GLY A 184 10.26 10.78 -3.71
CA GLY A 184 10.28 11.09 -2.28
C GLY A 184 9.03 10.66 -1.52
N VAL A 185 8.13 9.87 -2.13
CA VAL A 185 6.97 9.31 -1.43
C VAL A 185 7.43 8.14 -0.57
N THR A 186 7.10 8.17 0.72
CA THR A 186 7.31 7.02 1.61
C THR A 186 6.29 5.94 1.31
N LEU A 187 6.71 4.68 1.22
CA LEU A 187 5.85 3.58 0.81
C LEU A 187 5.80 2.48 1.87
N ILE A 188 4.59 1.95 2.12
CA ILE A 188 4.40 0.65 2.74
C ILE A 188 3.67 -0.23 1.73
N VAL A 189 4.22 -1.41 1.45
CA VAL A 189 3.70 -2.33 0.44
C VAL A 189 3.33 -3.64 1.11
N ILE A 190 2.07 -4.06 0.98
CA ILE A 190 1.64 -5.43 1.29
C ILE A 190 1.65 -6.22 0.00
N GLU A 191 2.36 -7.33 -0.01
CA GLU A 191 2.38 -8.27 -1.13
C GLU A 191 2.59 -9.70 -0.64
N HIS A 192 2.11 -10.65 -1.44
CA HIS A 192 2.37 -12.07 -1.26
C HIS A 192 3.32 -12.63 -2.32
N VAL A 193 3.67 -11.82 -3.34
CA VAL A 193 4.68 -12.18 -4.37
C VAL A 193 6.07 -11.93 -3.79
N MET A 194 6.65 -12.95 -3.12
CA MET A 194 7.94 -12.83 -2.41
C MET A 194 9.06 -12.32 -3.30
N ALA A 195 9.20 -12.86 -4.51
CA ALA A 195 10.24 -12.44 -5.45
C ALA A 195 10.18 -10.93 -5.79
N ALA A 196 8.97 -10.38 -5.90
CA ALA A 196 8.79 -8.94 -6.11
C ALA A 196 9.16 -8.14 -4.86
N MET A 197 8.76 -8.62 -3.68
CA MET A 197 9.02 -7.95 -2.40
C MET A 197 10.53 -7.92 -2.10
N MET A 198 11.25 -9.02 -2.30
CA MET A 198 12.71 -9.10 -2.12
C MET A 198 13.48 -8.15 -3.03
N ARG A 199 12.97 -7.88 -4.25
CA ARG A 199 13.58 -6.94 -5.20
C ARG A 199 13.25 -5.49 -4.93
N LEU A 200 12.15 -5.21 -4.20
CA LEU A 200 11.59 -3.87 -4.06
C LEU A 200 11.87 -3.27 -2.68
N ALA A 201 11.63 -4.01 -1.60
CA ALA A 201 11.66 -3.48 -0.25
C ALA A 201 13.09 -3.25 0.25
N GLN A 202 13.30 -2.16 0.98
CA GLN A 202 14.55 -1.89 1.71
C GLN A 202 14.55 -2.56 3.08
N ARG A 203 13.37 -2.76 3.64
CA ARG A 203 13.11 -3.38 4.93
C ARG A 203 11.77 -4.12 4.86
N ILE A 204 11.70 -5.27 5.48
CA ILE A 204 10.50 -6.12 5.49
C ILE A 204 10.10 -6.38 6.93
N VAL A 205 8.81 -6.30 7.20
CA VAL A 205 8.15 -6.74 8.43
C VAL A 205 7.32 -7.97 8.10
N VAL A 206 7.45 -8.99 8.93
CA VAL A 206 6.68 -10.23 8.81
C VAL A 206 5.61 -10.24 9.89
N LEU A 207 4.35 -10.40 9.44
CA LEU A 207 3.21 -10.62 10.33
C LEU A 207 2.80 -12.10 10.31
N HIS A 208 2.48 -12.64 11.50
CA HIS A 208 1.90 -13.97 11.66
C HIS A 208 0.92 -13.95 12.83
N HIS A 209 -0.30 -14.45 12.63
CA HIS A 209 -1.37 -14.45 13.64
C HIS A 209 -1.60 -13.09 14.33
N GLY A 210 -1.50 -12.01 13.57
CA GLY A 210 -1.69 -10.64 14.06
C GLY A 210 -0.48 -10.02 14.76
N GLU A 211 0.62 -10.73 14.90
CA GLU A 211 1.84 -10.26 15.59
C GLU A 211 3.00 -10.03 14.60
N LYS A 212 3.88 -9.10 14.95
CA LYS A 212 5.15 -8.90 14.23
C LYS A 212 6.16 -9.93 14.72
N VAL A 213 6.52 -10.91 13.87
CA VAL A 213 7.42 -12.00 14.22
C VAL A 213 8.87 -11.74 13.80
N ALA A 214 9.08 -10.94 12.74
CA ALA A 214 10.41 -10.57 12.28
C ALA A 214 10.41 -9.18 11.62
N GLU A 215 11.55 -8.53 11.59
CA GLU A 215 11.81 -7.28 10.88
C GLU A 215 13.29 -7.22 10.50
N GLY A 216 13.60 -6.89 9.24
CA GLY A 216 14.98 -6.80 8.76
C GLY A 216 15.07 -6.49 7.26
N THR A 217 16.30 -6.60 6.71
CA THR A 217 16.51 -6.51 5.25
C THR A 217 15.91 -7.73 4.56
N PRO A 218 15.67 -7.67 3.24
CA PRO A 218 15.20 -8.83 2.49
C PRO A 218 16.06 -10.08 2.71
N GLU A 219 17.40 -9.95 2.72
CA GLU A 219 18.35 -11.05 2.91
C GLU A 219 18.22 -11.66 4.31
N PHE A 220 18.07 -10.83 5.34
CA PHE A 220 17.85 -11.30 6.72
C PHE A 220 16.55 -12.10 6.82
N ILE A 221 15.46 -11.58 6.23
CA ILE A 221 14.12 -12.21 6.26
C ILE A 221 14.13 -13.54 5.51
N ALA A 222 14.84 -13.64 4.38
CA ALA A 222 14.94 -14.89 3.62
C ALA A 222 15.63 -16.02 4.40
N GLY A 223 16.55 -15.69 5.32
CA GLY A 223 17.26 -16.65 6.16
C GLY A 223 16.67 -16.86 7.55
N ASP A 224 15.64 -16.11 7.95
CA ASP A 224 15.09 -16.21 9.31
C ASP A 224 14.17 -17.44 9.44
N ARG A 225 14.58 -18.40 10.28
CA ARG A 225 13.85 -19.65 10.51
C ARG A 225 12.41 -19.43 10.97
N ARG A 226 12.14 -18.40 11.77
CA ARG A 226 10.77 -18.06 12.23
C ARG A 226 9.87 -17.67 11.06
N VAL A 227 10.45 -17.02 10.04
CA VAL A 227 9.71 -16.65 8.82
C VAL A 227 9.43 -17.90 7.99
N VAL A 228 10.44 -18.75 7.80
CA VAL A 228 10.29 -20.03 7.09
C VAL A 228 9.21 -20.88 7.76
N ASP A 229 9.26 -21.03 9.09
CA ASP A 229 8.28 -21.84 9.85
C ASP A 229 6.85 -21.25 9.77
N ALA A 230 6.73 -19.92 9.78
CA ALA A 230 5.43 -19.23 9.63
C ALA A 230 4.77 -19.48 8.26
N TYR A 231 5.57 -19.72 7.23
CA TYR A 231 5.09 -20.02 5.88
C TYR A 231 4.96 -21.52 5.59
N LEU A 232 5.80 -22.38 6.20
CA LEU A 232 5.73 -23.85 6.00
C LEU A 232 4.47 -24.49 6.57
N GLY A 233 3.78 -23.82 7.49
CA GLY A 233 2.46 -24.24 7.97
C GLY A 233 1.33 -24.05 6.95
N GLU A 234 1.58 -23.31 5.86
CA GLU A 234 0.70 -23.12 4.70
C GLU A 234 1.57 -23.44 3.47
N GLU A 235 1.43 -24.61 2.83
CA GLU A 235 2.12 -25.08 1.61
C GLU A 235 2.98 -24.03 0.87
N PHE A 236 4.20 -23.78 1.35
CA PHE A 236 5.13 -22.86 0.72
C PHE A 236 6.05 -23.65 -0.21
N VAL A 237 5.70 -23.70 -1.47
CA VAL A 237 6.66 -24.07 -2.52
C VAL A 237 7.56 -22.87 -2.76
N LEU A 238 8.78 -22.89 -2.19
CA LEU A 238 9.86 -22.06 -2.68
C LEU A 238 10.07 -22.44 -4.14
N ALA A 239 9.64 -21.60 -5.08
CA ALA A 239 10.06 -21.75 -6.45
C ALA A 239 11.57 -21.60 -6.44
N ASP A 240 12.27 -22.68 -6.79
CA ASP A 240 13.71 -22.73 -6.99
C ASP A 240 14.16 -21.54 -7.84
N ALA A 241 15.19 -20.86 -7.35
CA ALA A 241 15.78 -19.68 -7.95
C ALA A 241 16.52 -20.01 -9.26
#